data_424ad2f422e048118f227c85fe607a69
#
_entry.id   424ad2f422e048118f227c85fe607a69
#
_cell.length_a   1.000
_cell.length_b   1.000
_cell.length_c   1.000
_cell.angle_alpha   90.00
_cell.angle_beta   90.00
_cell.angle_gamma   90.00
#
_symmetry.space_group_name_H-M   'P 1'
#
loop_
_entity.id
_entity.type
_entity.pdbx_description
1 polymer ?
#
loop_
_entity_poly.entity_id
_entity_poly.type
_entity_poly.pdbx_seq_one_letter_code
_entity_poly.pdbx_strand_id
1 'polypeptide(L)'
;AIAATAVLVVLALPAINLRTSQSGLEAMPKSLKEVQDYNKVQDAFPGGATPAVVAIKGDASDPALQAAVADLKRRALASGKALDPIYSETSPNGTVTRVAIPLVGNGTDTTSNEALDTIRTEILPATIGKVAGAEYAVTGDTASSQDWNEKMKSSAPLVFVFVLGFAFLLLLASFRSILIPIKAI
;
A
#
# COMPACT_ATOMS: atom_id res chain seq x y z
N ALA A 1 16.84 -25.51 -26.60
CA ALA A 1 17.14 -24.69 -25.41
C ALA A 1 16.63 -23.25 -25.59
N ILE A 2 17.13 -22.47 -26.57
CA ILE A 2 16.79 -21.04 -26.74
C ILE A 2 15.27 -20.80 -26.91
N ALA A 3 14.60 -21.59 -27.74
CA ALA A 3 13.15 -21.45 -27.97
C ALA A 3 12.36 -21.74 -26.67
N ALA A 4 12.74 -22.78 -25.91
CA ALA A 4 12.09 -23.11 -24.65
C ALA A 4 12.30 -22.00 -23.61
N THR A 5 13.53 -21.45 -23.51
CA THR A 5 13.82 -20.32 -22.63
C THR A 5 13.02 -19.08 -23.01
N ALA A 6 12.93 -18.76 -24.31
CA ALA A 6 12.12 -17.63 -24.79
C ALA A 6 10.64 -17.78 -24.42
N VAL A 7 10.07 -18.97 -24.59
CA VAL A 7 8.68 -19.25 -24.18
C VAL A 7 8.50 -19.08 -22.67
N LEU A 8 9.42 -19.59 -21.84
CA LEU A 8 9.34 -19.44 -20.37
C LEU A 8 9.45 -17.97 -19.94
N VAL A 9 10.34 -17.20 -20.58
CA VAL A 9 10.44 -15.76 -20.30
C VAL A 9 9.14 -15.03 -20.63
N VAL A 10 8.54 -15.31 -21.80
CA VAL A 10 7.27 -14.70 -22.20
C VAL A 10 6.15 -15.07 -21.22
N LEU A 11 6.09 -16.32 -20.75
CA LEU A 11 5.13 -16.76 -19.75
C LEU A 11 5.37 -16.16 -18.37
N ALA A 12 6.60 -15.77 -18.06
CA ALA A 12 6.95 -15.12 -16.80
C ALA A 12 6.69 -13.59 -16.78
N LEU A 13 6.56 -12.94 -17.95
CA LEU A 13 6.33 -11.49 -18.03
C LEU A 13 5.13 -10.99 -17.20
N PRO A 14 3.97 -11.66 -17.18
CA PRO A 14 2.86 -11.23 -16.32
C PRO A 14 3.18 -11.21 -14.83
N ALA A 15 4.14 -12.03 -14.39
CA ALA A 15 4.54 -12.10 -12.97
C ALA A 15 5.19 -10.79 -12.47
N ILE A 16 5.75 -9.97 -13.36
CA ILE A 16 6.35 -8.67 -13.02
C ILE A 16 5.29 -7.70 -12.49
N ASN A 17 4.05 -7.84 -12.95
CA ASN A 17 2.92 -6.98 -12.57
C ASN A 17 2.01 -7.61 -11.49
N LEU A 18 2.41 -8.75 -10.93
CA LEU A 18 1.68 -9.37 -9.82
C LEU A 18 1.62 -8.40 -8.64
N ARG A 19 0.40 -8.12 -8.21
CA ARG A 19 0.11 -7.41 -6.96
C ARG A 19 -0.45 -8.43 -5.99
N THR A 20 0.19 -8.56 -4.85
CA THR A 20 -0.36 -9.35 -3.75
C THR A 20 -1.20 -8.42 -2.89
N SER A 21 -2.47 -8.68 -2.75
CA SER A 21 -3.34 -8.05 -1.76
C SER A 21 -3.81 -9.13 -0.78
N GLN A 22 -4.10 -8.76 0.44
CA GLN A 22 -4.85 -9.66 1.30
C GLN A 22 -6.19 -9.90 0.62
N SER A 23 -6.49 -11.17 0.36
CA SER A 23 -7.77 -11.56 -0.23
C SER A 23 -8.88 -11.23 0.77
N GLY A 24 -9.56 -10.12 0.54
CA GLY A 24 -10.77 -9.75 1.24
C GLY A 24 -11.99 -10.51 0.70
N LEU A 25 -13.16 -10.10 1.14
CA LEU A 25 -14.44 -10.64 0.67
C LEU A 25 -14.64 -10.57 -0.85
N GLU A 26 -13.89 -9.71 -1.52
CA GLU A 26 -13.91 -9.53 -2.99
C GLU A 26 -13.35 -10.72 -3.77
N ALA A 27 -12.44 -11.49 -3.17
CA ALA A 27 -11.93 -12.72 -3.76
C ALA A 27 -12.93 -13.89 -3.64
N MET A 28 -14.02 -13.71 -2.88
CA MET A 28 -15.03 -14.70 -2.69
C MET A 28 -16.11 -14.63 -3.80
N PRO A 29 -16.78 -15.74 -4.12
CA PRO A 29 -17.88 -15.75 -5.09
C PRO A 29 -18.97 -14.74 -4.69
N LYS A 30 -19.37 -13.87 -5.61
CA LYS A 30 -20.42 -12.86 -5.40
C LYS A 30 -21.81 -13.45 -5.08
N SER A 31 -21.97 -14.76 -5.26
CA SER A 31 -23.20 -15.49 -4.93
C SER A 31 -23.36 -15.74 -3.43
N LEU A 32 -22.30 -15.61 -2.64
CA LEU A 32 -22.38 -15.79 -1.19
C LEU A 32 -23.19 -14.66 -0.55
N LYS A 33 -24.06 -15.01 0.37
CA LYS A 33 -24.91 -14.04 1.08
C LYS A 33 -24.08 -13.02 1.86
N GLU A 34 -22.99 -13.46 2.48
CA GLU A 34 -22.07 -12.63 3.24
C GLU A 34 -21.43 -11.53 2.36
N VAL A 35 -21.06 -11.89 1.11
CA VAL A 35 -20.51 -10.95 0.13
C VAL A 35 -21.58 -9.95 -0.32
N GLN A 36 -22.81 -10.43 -0.54
CA GLN A 36 -23.92 -9.55 -0.93
C GLN A 36 -24.29 -8.57 0.19
N ASP A 37 -24.33 -9.04 1.43
CA ASP A 37 -24.66 -8.20 2.58
C ASP A 37 -23.53 -7.20 2.87
N TYR A 38 -22.25 -7.61 2.73
CA TYR A 38 -21.11 -6.71 2.78
C TYR A 38 -21.19 -5.61 1.70
N ASN A 39 -21.48 -5.99 0.46
CA ASN A 39 -21.60 -5.00 -0.63
C ASN A 39 -22.74 -4.00 -0.36
N LYS A 40 -23.89 -4.45 0.18
CA LYS A 40 -24.97 -3.52 0.57
C LYS A 40 -24.54 -2.52 1.65
N VAL A 41 -23.73 -2.97 2.62
CA VAL A 41 -23.17 -2.06 3.63
C VAL A 41 -22.19 -1.08 3.02
N GLN A 42 -21.34 -1.55 2.10
CA GLN A 42 -20.40 -0.67 1.39
C GLN A 42 -21.11 0.35 0.50
N ASP A 43 -22.18 -0.06 -0.18
CA ASP A 43 -23.00 0.83 -1.01
C ASP A 43 -23.71 1.90 -0.17
N ALA A 44 -24.15 1.51 1.05
CA ALA A 44 -24.82 2.43 1.98
C ALA A 44 -23.82 3.35 2.71
N PHE A 45 -22.59 2.89 2.94
CA PHE A 45 -21.53 3.61 3.65
C PHE A 45 -20.21 3.57 2.85
N PRO A 46 -20.12 4.29 1.72
CA PRO A 46 -18.94 4.28 0.86
C PRO A 46 -17.67 4.69 1.63
N GLY A 47 -16.60 3.91 1.46
CA GLY A 47 -15.31 4.18 2.11
C GLY A 47 -15.23 3.84 3.60
N GLY A 48 -16.30 3.28 4.20
CA GLY A 48 -16.39 3.08 5.64
C GLY A 48 -15.55 1.94 6.23
N ALA A 49 -15.22 0.91 5.45
CA ALA A 49 -14.62 -0.31 6.00
C ALA A 49 -13.10 -0.19 6.25
N THR A 50 -12.35 0.54 5.43
CA THR A 50 -10.89 0.57 5.49
C THR A 50 -10.33 1.97 5.19
N PRO A 51 -10.49 2.94 6.11
CA PRO A 51 -9.96 4.29 5.89
C PRO A 51 -8.43 4.28 5.93
N ALA A 52 -7.81 5.16 5.15
CA ALA A 52 -6.44 5.55 5.44
C ALA A 52 -6.40 6.32 6.76
N VAL A 53 -5.46 5.95 7.62
CA VAL A 53 -5.30 6.58 8.93
C VAL A 53 -4.02 7.39 8.94
N VAL A 54 -4.15 8.69 9.10
CA VAL A 54 -3.01 9.59 9.28
C VAL A 54 -2.83 9.81 10.77
N ALA A 55 -1.69 9.37 11.31
CA ALA A 55 -1.26 9.68 12.66
C ALA A 55 -0.33 10.89 12.62
N ILE A 56 -0.69 11.94 13.34
CA ILE A 56 0.04 13.20 13.38
C ILE A 56 0.53 13.41 14.80
N LYS A 57 1.84 13.43 14.99
CA LYS A 57 2.47 13.75 16.27
C LYS A 57 2.72 15.25 16.32
N GLY A 58 2.21 15.91 17.36
CA GLY A 58 2.30 17.35 17.57
C GLY A 58 1.33 17.78 18.66
N ASP A 59 1.44 19.02 19.09
CA ASP A 59 0.50 19.58 20.07
C ASP A 59 -0.87 19.83 19.41
N ALA A 60 -1.87 19.04 19.80
CA ALA A 60 -3.22 19.17 19.26
C ALA A 60 -3.90 20.50 19.57
N SER A 61 -3.39 21.26 20.56
CA SER A 61 -3.87 22.61 20.90
C SER A 61 -3.24 23.70 20.02
N ASP A 62 -2.19 23.38 19.24
CA ASP A 62 -1.56 24.33 18.35
C ASP A 62 -2.53 24.76 17.23
N PRO A 63 -2.86 26.06 17.13
CA PRO A 63 -3.73 26.58 16.10
C PRO A 63 -3.23 26.30 14.67
N ALA A 64 -1.90 26.26 14.46
CA ALA A 64 -1.31 25.93 13.17
C ALA A 64 -1.59 24.49 12.78
N LEU A 65 -1.47 23.55 13.73
CA LEU A 65 -1.79 22.15 13.49
C LEU A 65 -3.29 21.94 13.23
N GLN A 66 -4.14 22.61 14.00
CA GLN A 66 -5.59 22.54 13.81
C GLN A 66 -6.01 23.07 12.42
N ALA A 67 -5.43 24.20 11.99
CA ALA A 67 -5.67 24.75 10.66
C ALA A 67 -5.17 23.80 9.55
N ALA A 68 -4.01 23.18 9.74
CA ALA A 68 -3.46 22.21 8.79
C ALA A 68 -4.32 20.94 8.69
N VAL A 69 -4.87 20.44 9.79
CA VAL A 69 -5.81 19.30 9.80
C VAL A 69 -7.12 19.68 9.09
N ALA A 70 -7.63 20.89 9.28
CA ALA A 70 -8.81 21.36 8.57
C ALA A 70 -8.54 21.51 7.06
N ASP A 71 -7.35 22.00 6.68
CA ASP A 71 -6.93 22.10 5.27
C ASP A 71 -6.72 20.74 4.64
N LEU A 72 -6.13 19.77 5.37
CA LEU A 72 -6.01 18.37 4.96
C LEU A 72 -7.38 17.79 4.59
N LYS A 73 -8.37 17.90 5.48
CA LYS A 73 -9.73 17.39 5.24
C LYS A 73 -10.37 18.03 3.99
N ARG A 74 -10.28 19.35 3.89
CA ARG A 74 -10.84 20.09 2.74
C ARG A 74 -10.20 19.64 1.42
N ARG A 75 -8.86 19.56 1.35
CA ARG A 75 -8.14 19.15 0.15
C ARG A 75 -8.38 17.69 -0.21
N ALA A 76 -8.45 16.80 0.78
CA ALA A 76 -8.75 15.41 0.56
C ALA A 76 -10.12 15.23 -0.11
N LEU A 77 -11.16 15.92 0.39
CA LEU A 77 -12.49 15.89 -0.24
C LEU A 77 -12.49 16.57 -1.63
N ALA A 78 -11.84 17.73 -1.76
CA ALA A 78 -11.77 18.45 -3.03
C ALA A 78 -11.02 17.69 -4.14
N SER A 79 -10.10 16.79 -3.78
CA SER A 79 -9.39 15.95 -4.74
C SER A 79 -10.27 14.86 -5.40
N GLY A 80 -11.45 14.59 -4.83
CA GLY A 80 -12.31 13.48 -5.24
C GLY A 80 -11.72 12.08 -4.92
N LYS A 81 -10.63 12.03 -4.16
CA LYS A 81 -9.95 10.79 -3.76
C LYS A 81 -10.33 10.31 -2.36
N ALA A 82 -11.04 11.15 -1.60
CA ALA A 82 -11.56 10.82 -0.28
C ALA A 82 -13.08 11.01 -0.23
N LEU A 83 -13.70 10.27 0.68
CA LEU A 83 -15.14 10.30 0.91
C LEU A 83 -15.44 10.92 2.28
N ASP A 84 -16.59 11.57 2.40
CA ASP A 84 -17.08 12.10 3.68
C ASP A 84 -17.83 11.00 4.45
N PRO A 85 -17.74 10.97 5.80
CA PRO A 85 -17.07 11.90 6.69
C PRO A 85 -15.60 11.54 7.00
N ILE A 86 -14.74 12.55 7.05
CA ILE A 86 -13.37 12.41 7.55
C ILE A 86 -13.35 12.68 9.05
N TYR A 87 -13.03 11.67 9.84
CA TYR A 87 -12.98 11.74 11.30
C TYR A 87 -11.60 12.15 11.79
N SER A 88 -11.56 12.95 12.86
CA SER A 88 -10.32 13.21 13.59
C SER A 88 -10.55 13.03 15.08
N GLU A 89 -9.57 12.41 15.72
CA GLU A 89 -9.58 12.09 17.13
C GLU A 89 -8.20 12.43 17.70
N THR A 90 -8.18 13.01 18.89
CA THR A 90 -6.93 13.37 19.57
C THR A 90 -6.72 12.46 20.78
N SER A 91 -5.48 12.03 20.99
CA SER A 91 -5.09 11.24 22.14
C SER A 91 -5.38 11.99 23.45
N PRO A 92 -5.66 11.30 24.58
CA PRO A 92 -5.99 11.93 25.85
C PRO A 92 -4.92 12.90 26.36
N ASN A 93 -3.67 12.70 26.00
CA ASN A 93 -2.54 13.56 26.37
C ASN A 93 -2.29 14.73 25.40
N GLY A 94 -3.10 14.86 24.33
CA GLY A 94 -3.01 15.93 23.36
C GLY A 94 -1.80 15.90 22.41
N THR A 95 -0.99 14.82 22.42
CA THR A 95 0.27 14.77 21.67
C THR A 95 0.16 14.11 20.28
N VAL A 96 -0.93 13.41 20.03
CA VAL A 96 -1.16 12.71 18.75
C VAL A 96 -2.58 12.96 18.29
N THR A 97 -2.73 13.36 17.03
CA THR A 97 -4.04 13.45 16.35
C THR A 97 -4.12 12.37 15.29
N ARG A 98 -5.17 11.58 15.35
CA ARG A 98 -5.52 10.58 14.33
C ARG A 98 -6.56 11.18 13.40
N VAL A 99 -6.31 11.09 12.08
CA VAL A 99 -7.29 11.47 11.05
C VAL A 99 -7.60 10.25 10.21
N ALA A 100 -8.84 9.80 10.23
CA ALA A 100 -9.32 8.68 9.41
C ALA A 100 -9.97 9.23 8.14
N ILE A 101 -9.39 8.89 7.00
CA ILE A 101 -9.78 9.39 5.67
C ILE A 101 -10.31 8.20 4.88
N PRO A 102 -11.64 8.06 4.70
CA PRO A 102 -12.21 7.08 3.81
C PRO A 102 -11.75 7.34 2.37
N LEU A 103 -11.09 6.36 1.75
CA LEU A 103 -10.62 6.47 0.38
C LEU A 103 -11.69 6.00 -0.60
N VAL A 104 -11.68 6.55 -1.83
CA VAL A 104 -12.45 5.99 -2.94
C VAL A 104 -11.87 4.63 -3.32
N GLY A 105 -12.74 3.73 -3.82
CA GLY A 105 -12.37 2.35 -4.16
C GLY A 105 -12.68 1.37 -3.04
N ASN A 106 -12.13 0.16 -3.15
CA ASN A 106 -12.44 -0.95 -2.25
C ASN A 106 -11.35 -1.24 -1.20
N GLY A 107 -10.30 -0.42 -1.14
CA GLY A 107 -9.19 -0.54 -0.19
C GLY A 107 -7.96 -1.28 -0.74
N THR A 108 -8.10 -2.10 -1.79
CA THR A 108 -7.00 -2.89 -2.37
C THR A 108 -6.82 -2.71 -3.87
N ASP A 109 -7.75 -2.02 -4.52
CA ASP A 109 -7.74 -1.76 -5.96
C ASP A 109 -6.80 -0.60 -6.36
N THR A 110 -6.67 -0.40 -7.65
CA THR A 110 -5.85 0.67 -8.21
C THR A 110 -6.37 2.04 -7.80
N THR A 111 -7.70 2.21 -7.74
CA THR A 111 -8.35 3.46 -7.36
C THR A 111 -8.00 3.88 -5.94
N SER A 112 -8.04 2.93 -5.00
CA SER A 112 -7.67 3.18 -3.60
C SER A 112 -6.17 3.47 -3.44
N ASN A 113 -5.32 2.76 -4.20
CA ASN A 113 -3.88 3.02 -4.18
C ASN A 113 -3.55 4.42 -4.72
N GLU A 114 -4.16 4.84 -5.85
CA GLU A 114 -3.99 6.19 -6.38
C GLU A 114 -4.51 7.27 -5.42
N ALA A 115 -5.62 6.99 -4.74
CA ALA A 115 -6.16 7.89 -3.73
C ALA A 115 -5.18 8.05 -2.56
N LEU A 116 -4.63 6.95 -2.07
CA LEU A 116 -3.61 6.96 -1.02
C LEU A 116 -2.34 7.71 -1.47
N ASP A 117 -1.87 7.47 -2.70
CA ASP A 117 -0.70 8.16 -3.24
C ASP A 117 -0.92 9.67 -3.28
N THR A 118 -2.08 10.13 -3.73
CA THR A 118 -2.44 11.56 -3.72
C THR A 118 -2.40 12.13 -2.29
N ILE A 119 -2.95 11.41 -1.31
CA ILE A 119 -2.90 11.85 0.10
C ILE A 119 -1.44 11.93 0.59
N ARG A 120 -0.63 10.90 0.33
CA ARG A 120 0.76 10.78 0.82
C ARG A 120 1.72 11.77 0.18
N THR A 121 1.62 11.95 -1.16
CA THR A 121 2.63 12.68 -1.93
C THR A 121 2.28 14.14 -2.21
N GLU A 122 1.00 14.48 -2.22
CA GLU A 122 0.56 15.83 -2.57
C GLU A 122 -0.07 16.55 -1.38
N ILE A 123 -1.08 15.94 -0.73
CA ILE A 123 -1.91 16.64 0.25
C ILE A 123 -1.19 16.78 1.59
N LEU A 124 -0.64 15.70 2.15
CA LEU A 124 0.05 15.73 3.44
C LEU A 124 1.28 16.64 3.45
N PRO A 125 2.18 16.60 2.45
CA PRO A 125 3.31 17.54 2.40
C PRO A 125 2.86 19.00 2.26
N ALA A 126 1.75 19.26 1.56
CA ALA A 126 1.23 20.60 1.35
C ALA A 126 0.47 21.16 2.56
N THR A 127 0.11 20.31 3.53
CA THR A 127 -0.68 20.68 4.72
C THR A 127 0.12 20.42 6.01
N ILE A 128 0.05 19.23 6.56
CA ILE A 128 0.73 18.86 7.82
C ILE A 128 2.25 19.02 7.71
N GLY A 129 2.83 18.68 6.56
CA GLY A 129 4.27 18.82 6.31
C GLY A 129 4.81 20.25 6.39
N LYS A 130 3.94 21.26 6.43
CA LYS A 130 4.32 22.67 6.60
C LYS A 130 4.29 23.14 8.05
N VAL A 131 3.76 22.34 8.95
CA VAL A 131 3.69 22.69 10.38
C VAL A 131 5.01 22.33 11.04
N ALA A 132 5.69 23.34 11.58
CA ALA A 132 6.97 23.15 12.22
C ALA A 132 6.83 22.22 13.46
N GLY A 133 7.69 21.18 13.53
CA GLY A 133 7.68 20.23 14.65
C GLY A 133 6.58 19.16 14.58
N ALA A 134 5.72 19.16 13.56
CA ALA A 134 4.77 18.08 13.35
C ALA A 134 5.42 16.94 12.54
N GLU A 135 5.22 15.71 13.01
CA GLU A 135 5.59 14.48 12.30
C GLU A 135 4.30 13.74 11.89
N TYR A 136 4.28 13.09 10.76
CA TYR A 136 3.11 12.31 10.36
C TYR A 136 3.49 11.00 9.70
N ALA A 137 2.59 10.02 9.85
CA ALA A 137 2.68 8.72 9.18
C ALA A 137 1.29 8.30 8.71
N VAL A 138 1.24 7.55 7.61
CA VAL A 138 -0.01 7.03 7.05
C VAL A 138 -0.02 5.53 7.17
N THR A 139 -1.09 4.99 7.73
CA THR A 139 -1.35 3.57 7.89
C THR A 139 -2.79 3.24 7.45
N GLY A 140 -3.22 2.03 7.65
CA GLY A 140 -4.50 1.48 7.20
C GLY A 140 -4.27 0.32 6.23
N ASP A 141 -5.32 -0.41 5.88
CA ASP A 141 -5.18 -1.63 5.07
C ASP A 141 -4.61 -1.36 3.68
N THR A 142 -5.07 -0.30 3.01
CA THR A 142 -4.54 0.12 1.71
C THR A 142 -3.05 0.47 1.82
N ALA A 143 -2.68 1.25 2.85
CA ALA A 143 -1.30 1.67 3.08
C ALA A 143 -0.40 0.47 3.38
N SER A 144 -0.83 -0.43 4.27
CA SER A 144 -0.08 -1.63 4.62
C SER A 144 0.12 -2.57 3.43
N SER A 145 -0.92 -2.75 2.62
CA SER A 145 -0.85 -3.58 1.41
C SER A 145 0.10 -2.99 0.37
N GLN A 146 0.06 -1.67 0.17
CA GLN A 146 0.94 -0.96 -0.75
C GLN A 146 2.40 -1.05 -0.28
N ASP A 147 2.68 -0.71 0.98
CA ASP A 147 4.01 -0.73 1.58
C ASP A 147 4.62 -2.15 1.54
N TRP A 148 3.78 -3.17 1.80
CA TRP A 148 4.19 -4.57 1.67
C TRP A 148 4.59 -4.93 0.24
N ASN A 149 3.76 -4.56 -0.74
CA ASN A 149 4.04 -4.83 -2.14
C ASN A 149 5.32 -4.13 -2.63
N GLU A 150 5.53 -2.88 -2.22
CA GLU A 150 6.74 -2.13 -2.55
C GLU A 150 7.97 -2.78 -1.91
N LYS A 151 7.86 -3.19 -0.64
CA LYS A 151 8.94 -3.89 0.05
C LYS A 151 9.27 -5.23 -0.60
N MET A 152 8.25 -6.00 -0.97
CA MET A 152 8.43 -7.26 -1.69
C MET A 152 9.13 -7.04 -3.03
N LYS A 153 8.67 -6.08 -3.84
CA LYS A 153 9.27 -5.75 -5.14
C LYS A 153 10.71 -5.28 -5.01
N SER A 154 11.00 -4.43 -4.04
CA SER A 154 12.35 -3.91 -3.81
C SER A 154 13.32 -4.98 -3.27
N SER A 155 12.84 -5.94 -2.51
CA SER A 155 13.65 -7.02 -1.91
C SER A 155 13.83 -8.21 -2.85
N ALA A 156 12.89 -8.47 -3.75
CA ALA A 156 12.91 -9.62 -4.64
C ALA A 156 14.22 -9.75 -5.46
N PRO A 157 14.76 -8.70 -6.10
CA PRO A 157 15.99 -8.84 -6.86
C PRO A 157 17.17 -9.27 -6.01
N LEU A 158 17.30 -8.74 -4.79
CA LEU A 158 18.37 -9.12 -3.86
C LEU A 158 18.27 -10.58 -3.45
N VAL A 159 17.05 -11.05 -3.15
CA VAL A 159 16.79 -12.46 -2.81
C VAL A 159 17.15 -13.37 -3.98
N PHE A 160 16.73 -13.02 -5.20
CA PHE A 160 17.07 -13.79 -6.39
C PHE A 160 18.57 -13.87 -6.63
N VAL A 161 19.28 -12.74 -6.56
CA VAL A 161 20.74 -12.72 -6.71
C VAL A 161 21.42 -13.57 -5.64
N PHE A 162 20.96 -13.49 -4.39
CA PHE A 162 21.51 -14.28 -3.30
C PHE A 162 21.27 -15.78 -3.53
N VAL A 163 20.04 -16.21 -3.81
CA VAL A 163 19.68 -17.61 -3.97
C VAL A 163 20.37 -18.22 -5.19
N LEU A 164 20.32 -17.56 -6.35
CA LEU A 164 20.96 -18.03 -7.57
C LEU A 164 22.48 -18.01 -7.45
N GLY A 165 23.05 -16.97 -6.84
CA GLY A 165 24.49 -16.87 -6.59
C GLY A 165 24.98 -17.96 -5.65
N PHE A 166 24.23 -18.22 -4.57
CA PHE A 166 24.58 -19.29 -3.64
C PHE A 166 24.46 -20.68 -4.29
N ALA A 167 23.39 -20.93 -5.05
CA ALA A 167 23.22 -22.16 -5.82
C ALA A 167 24.37 -22.35 -6.83
N PHE A 168 24.76 -21.27 -7.52
CA PHE A 168 25.90 -21.27 -8.44
C PHE A 168 27.18 -21.68 -7.73
N LEU A 169 27.49 -21.08 -6.58
CA LEU A 169 28.69 -21.39 -5.81
C LEU A 169 28.71 -22.87 -5.30
N LEU A 170 27.57 -23.37 -4.84
CA LEU A 170 27.45 -24.77 -4.41
C LEU A 170 27.69 -25.74 -5.58
N LEU A 171 27.08 -25.47 -6.74
CA LEU A 171 27.28 -26.29 -7.93
C LEU A 171 28.74 -26.23 -8.42
N LEU A 172 29.35 -25.02 -8.40
CA LEU A 172 30.75 -24.83 -8.77
C LEU A 172 31.67 -25.62 -7.84
N ALA A 173 31.45 -25.57 -6.54
CA ALA A 173 32.23 -26.29 -5.55
C ALA A 173 32.08 -27.83 -5.69
N SER A 174 30.84 -28.30 -5.93
CA SER A 174 30.50 -29.71 -6.05
C SER A 174 31.06 -30.33 -7.33
N PHE A 175 30.87 -29.67 -8.47
CA PHE A 175 31.24 -30.21 -9.78
C PHE A 175 32.60 -29.73 -10.29
N ARG A 176 33.24 -28.79 -9.62
CA ARG A 176 34.51 -28.16 -10.02
C ARG A 176 34.56 -27.74 -11.51
N SER A 177 33.40 -27.35 -12.04
CA SER A 177 33.20 -26.93 -13.43
C SER A 177 32.29 -25.73 -13.48
N ILE A 178 32.72 -24.69 -14.15
CA ILE A 178 31.93 -23.46 -14.30
C ILE A 178 30.78 -23.61 -15.30
N LEU A 179 30.91 -24.56 -16.25
CA LEU A 179 29.91 -24.78 -17.30
C LEU A 179 28.64 -25.47 -16.77
N ILE A 180 28.76 -26.25 -15.71
CA ILE A 180 27.60 -26.94 -15.12
C ILE A 180 26.65 -25.95 -14.44
N PRO A 181 27.09 -25.06 -13.51
CA PRO A 181 26.24 -24.06 -12.94
C PRO A 181 25.58 -23.14 -13.98
N ILE A 182 26.34 -22.65 -14.98
CA ILE A 182 25.80 -21.77 -16.02
C ILE A 182 24.69 -22.43 -16.84
N LYS A 183 24.73 -23.76 -17.03
CA LYS A 183 23.67 -24.48 -17.74
C LYS A 183 22.49 -24.86 -16.86
N ALA A 184 22.71 -24.94 -15.55
CA ALA A 184 21.71 -25.39 -14.58
C ALA A 184 20.85 -24.21 -14.04
N ILE A 185 21.40 -23.02 -13.97
CA ILE A 185 20.75 -21.78 -13.52
C ILE A 185 20.31 -20.95 -14.74
#